data_673e7b3925df7fb97b67e71edf6764a3
#
_entry.id   673e7b3925df7fb97b67e71edf6764a3
#
_cell.length_a   1.000
_cell.length_b   1.000
_cell.length_c   1.000
_cell.angle_alpha   90.00
_cell.angle_beta   90.00
_cell.angle_gamma   90.00
#
_symmetry.space_group_name_H-M   'P 1'
#
loop_
_entity.id
_entity.type
_entity.pdbx_description
1 polymer ?
#
loop_
_entity_poly.entity_id
_entity_poly.type
_entity_poly.pdbx_seq_one_letter_code
_entity_poly.pdbx_strand_id
1 'polypeptide(L)'
;FLKPNQMTILGFILGFFMCILIFFQFYLAALALLILNRFCDGLDGTMARLTTPTPLGGYLDIVSDFTIYSGFILAFGFSNSSYTYLSMILLFLYIGTGTTFLAKAAIQTQLDRISETNDTIEELPKSFHYTSGLVEGTETIIFMVLCLLLPNFFVLISIIFGILCLITFISRVIVCYVEFNL
;
A
#
# COMPACT_ATOMS: atom_id res chain seq x y z
N PHE A 1 4.77 -28.17 4.32
CA PHE A 1 3.80 -27.08 4.16
C PHE A 1 4.52 -25.76 4.39
N LEU A 2 4.33 -24.77 3.49
CA LEU A 2 4.90 -23.43 3.63
C LEU A 2 4.27 -22.72 4.82
N LYS A 3 5.07 -21.91 5.54
CA LYS A 3 4.58 -21.04 6.62
C LYS A 3 4.07 -19.71 6.04
N PRO A 4 3.13 -18.98 6.71
CA PRO A 4 2.64 -17.68 6.22
C PRO A 4 3.76 -16.73 5.80
N ASN A 5 4.74 -16.48 6.66
CA ASN A 5 5.88 -15.58 6.37
C ASN A 5 6.71 -16.01 5.14
N GLN A 6 6.74 -17.30 4.79
CA GLN A 6 7.43 -17.77 3.58
C GLN A 6 6.64 -17.43 2.33
N MET A 7 5.31 -17.42 2.41
CA MET A 7 4.44 -16.98 1.32
C MET A 7 4.58 -15.46 1.09
N THR A 8 4.64 -14.65 2.15
CA THR A 8 4.92 -13.21 2.05
C THR A 8 6.25 -12.95 1.36
N ILE A 9 7.32 -13.67 1.76
CA ILE A 9 8.64 -13.54 1.12
C ILE A 9 8.61 -13.99 -0.35
N LEU A 10 7.90 -15.07 -0.68
CA LEU A 10 7.74 -15.51 -2.06
C LEU A 10 7.01 -14.45 -2.89
N GLY A 11 5.92 -13.89 -2.35
CA GLY A 11 5.19 -12.78 -2.96
C GLY A 11 6.10 -11.58 -3.22
N PHE A 12 6.91 -11.19 -2.22
CA PHE A 12 7.89 -10.11 -2.37
C PHE A 12 8.89 -10.35 -3.51
N ILE A 13 9.45 -11.56 -3.61
CA ILE A 13 10.36 -11.94 -4.69
C ILE A 13 9.68 -11.83 -6.05
N LEU A 14 8.45 -12.33 -6.18
CA LEU A 14 7.67 -12.22 -7.43
C LEU A 14 7.41 -10.75 -7.81
N GLY A 15 7.05 -9.91 -6.84
CA GLY A 15 6.88 -8.47 -7.04
C GLY A 15 8.18 -7.77 -7.45
N PHE A 16 9.30 -8.16 -6.88
CA PHE A 16 10.60 -7.63 -7.29
C PHE A 16 10.94 -7.97 -8.75
N PHE A 17 10.75 -9.23 -9.16
CA PHE A 17 10.93 -9.63 -10.56
C PHE A 17 9.93 -8.96 -11.51
N MET A 18 8.71 -8.70 -11.06
CA MET A 18 7.73 -7.89 -11.80
C MET A 18 8.31 -6.50 -12.13
N CYS A 19 8.92 -5.81 -11.15
CA CYS A 19 9.54 -4.49 -11.38
C CYS A 19 10.68 -4.58 -12.42
N ILE A 20 11.48 -5.64 -12.40
CA ILE A 20 12.53 -5.88 -13.41
C ILE A 20 11.91 -6.05 -14.80
N LEU A 21 10.82 -6.82 -14.93
CA LEU A 21 10.15 -7.02 -16.22
C LEU A 21 9.54 -5.71 -16.75
N ILE A 22 9.02 -4.84 -15.89
CA ILE A 22 8.51 -3.51 -16.26
C ILE A 22 9.65 -2.65 -16.81
N PHE A 23 10.79 -2.64 -16.17
CA PHE A 23 11.97 -1.92 -16.63
C PHE A 23 12.35 -2.32 -18.06
N PHE A 24 12.28 -3.61 -18.39
CA PHE A 24 12.51 -4.13 -19.74
C PHE A 24 11.27 -4.09 -20.64
N GLN A 25 10.16 -3.48 -20.22
CA GLN A 25 8.90 -3.30 -20.95
C GLN A 25 8.17 -4.63 -21.30
N PHE A 26 8.42 -5.70 -20.55
CA PHE A 26 7.70 -6.98 -20.66
C PHE A 26 6.39 -6.95 -19.86
N TYR A 27 5.46 -6.04 -20.19
CA TYR A 27 4.29 -5.71 -19.39
C TYR A 27 3.33 -6.90 -19.13
N LEU A 28 3.10 -7.77 -20.15
CA LEU A 28 2.24 -8.95 -19.96
C LEU A 28 2.86 -9.98 -19.02
N ALA A 29 4.18 -10.19 -19.09
CA ALA A 29 4.87 -11.06 -18.15
C ALA A 29 4.88 -10.44 -16.73
N ALA A 30 5.06 -9.13 -16.62
CA ALA A 30 4.92 -8.41 -15.37
C ALA A 30 3.52 -8.54 -14.76
N LEU A 31 2.45 -8.49 -15.57
CA LEU A 31 1.08 -8.70 -15.12
C LEU A 31 0.88 -10.12 -14.56
N ALA A 32 1.43 -11.14 -15.20
CA ALA A 32 1.37 -12.50 -14.67
C ALA A 32 2.05 -12.60 -13.29
N LEU A 33 3.21 -11.95 -13.10
CA LEU A 33 3.88 -11.90 -11.80
C LEU A 33 3.10 -11.08 -10.77
N LEU A 34 2.42 -10.00 -11.16
CA LEU A 34 1.52 -9.26 -10.26
C LEU A 34 0.39 -10.14 -9.74
N ILE A 35 -0.25 -10.90 -10.62
CA ILE A 35 -1.33 -11.82 -10.24
C ILE A 35 -0.81 -12.87 -9.24
N LEU A 36 0.35 -13.46 -9.52
CA LEU A 36 0.96 -14.45 -8.61
C LEU A 36 1.37 -13.82 -7.27
N ASN A 37 1.90 -12.60 -7.27
CA ASN A 37 2.22 -11.85 -6.07
C ASN A 37 0.96 -11.61 -5.21
N ARG A 38 -0.15 -11.15 -5.81
CA ARG A 38 -1.42 -10.95 -5.09
C ARG A 38 -2.04 -12.26 -4.60
N PHE A 39 -1.84 -13.34 -5.32
CA PHE A 39 -2.26 -14.67 -4.88
C PHE A 39 -1.48 -15.13 -3.64
N CYS A 40 -0.16 -14.93 -3.61
CA CYS A 40 0.67 -15.23 -2.43
C CYS A 40 0.23 -14.43 -1.20
N ASP A 41 -0.05 -13.14 -1.37
CA ASP A 41 -0.54 -12.21 -0.36
C ASP A 41 -1.91 -12.65 0.22
N GLY A 42 -2.86 -13.00 -0.64
CA GLY A 42 -4.14 -13.54 -0.19
C GLY A 42 -4.02 -14.88 0.56
N LEU A 43 -3.06 -15.72 0.17
CA LEU A 43 -2.80 -16.99 0.83
C LEU A 43 -2.13 -16.80 2.19
N ASP A 44 -1.11 -15.95 2.33
CA ASP A 44 -0.42 -15.76 3.61
C ASP A 44 -1.34 -15.18 4.67
N GLY A 45 -2.18 -14.20 4.31
CA GLY A 45 -3.20 -13.65 5.20
C GLY A 45 -4.25 -14.70 5.62
N THR A 46 -4.66 -15.58 4.69
CA THR A 46 -5.59 -16.67 5.01
C THR A 46 -4.93 -17.71 5.92
N MET A 47 -3.70 -18.10 5.62
CA MET A 47 -2.92 -19.04 6.44
C MET A 47 -2.67 -18.49 7.83
N ALA A 48 -2.34 -17.19 7.96
CA ALA A 48 -2.14 -16.54 9.25
C ALA A 48 -3.42 -16.56 10.10
N ARG A 49 -4.60 -16.32 9.51
CA ARG A 49 -5.89 -16.40 10.21
C ARG A 49 -6.25 -17.82 10.66
N LEU A 50 -5.86 -18.84 9.90
CA LEU A 50 -6.11 -20.26 10.23
C LEU A 50 -5.11 -20.83 11.25
N THR A 51 -3.98 -20.14 11.46
CA THR A 51 -2.96 -20.53 12.45
C THR A 51 -2.92 -19.51 13.59
N THR A 52 -1.78 -18.83 13.73
CA THR A 52 -1.62 -17.75 14.72
C THR A 52 -0.97 -16.56 14.02
N PRO A 53 -1.68 -15.44 13.86
CA PRO A 53 -1.08 -14.22 13.34
C PRO A 53 0.13 -13.80 14.17
N THR A 54 1.22 -13.40 13.52
CA THR A 54 2.45 -12.97 14.21
C THR A 54 2.75 -11.51 13.92
N PRO A 55 3.31 -10.75 14.88
CA PRO A 55 3.73 -9.37 14.65
C PRO A 55 4.74 -9.25 13.49
N LEU A 56 5.63 -10.24 13.34
CA LEU A 56 6.58 -10.29 12.23
C LEU A 56 5.88 -10.46 10.89
N GLY A 57 4.83 -11.28 10.82
CA GLY A 57 4.05 -11.48 9.58
C GLY A 57 3.40 -10.18 9.12
N GLY A 58 2.69 -9.48 10.01
CA GLY A 58 2.09 -8.18 9.69
C GLY A 58 3.12 -7.11 9.30
N TYR A 59 4.29 -7.10 9.95
CA TYR A 59 5.38 -6.21 9.58
C TYR A 59 5.90 -6.50 8.16
N LEU A 60 6.18 -7.77 7.84
CA LEU A 60 6.66 -8.18 6.52
C LEU A 60 5.66 -7.87 5.41
N ASP A 61 4.38 -8.07 5.65
CA ASP A 61 3.28 -7.80 4.75
C ASP A 61 3.26 -6.30 4.36
N ILE A 62 3.17 -5.41 5.35
CA ILE A 62 3.16 -3.96 5.13
C ILE A 62 4.42 -3.50 4.39
N VAL A 63 5.60 -3.93 4.82
CA VAL A 63 6.88 -3.53 4.20
C VAL A 63 6.97 -4.03 2.77
N SER A 64 6.54 -5.27 2.50
CA SER A 64 6.50 -5.86 1.15
C SER A 64 5.60 -5.05 0.23
N ASP A 65 4.38 -4.76 0.64
CA ASP A 65 3.41 -4.04 -0.16
C ASP A 65 3.91 -2.64 -0.51
N PHE A 66 4.32 -1.84 0.47
CA PHE A 66 4.82 -0.49 0.20
C PHE A 66 6.07 -0.48 -0.68
N THR A 67 6.96 -1.46 -0.50
CA THR A 67 8.17 -1.58 -1.33
C THR A 67 7.82 -1.95 -2.77
N ILE A 68 6.92 -2.91 -2.99
CA ILE A 68 6.52 -3.34 -4.33
C ILE A 68 5.72 -2.25 -5.07
N TYR A 69 4.80 -1.59 -4.40
CA TYR A 69 4.00 -0.51 -5.01
C TYR A 69 4.87 0.69 -5.40
N SER A 70 5.81 1.08 -4.53
CA SER A 70 6.80 2.12 -4.83
C SER A 70 7.75 1.70 -5.95
N GLY A 71 8.23 0.45 -5.90
CA GLY A 71 9.08 -0.16 -6.93
C GLY A 71 8.42 -0.21 -8.31
N PHE A 72 7.11 -0.47 -8.37
CA PHE A 72 6.33 -0.45 -9.59
C PHE A 72 6.35 0.93 -10.25
N ILE A 73 6.09 2.00 -9.49
CA ILE A 73 6.12 3.38 -9.99
C ILE A 73 7.52 3.73 -10.51
N LEU A 74 8.57 3.35 -9.76
CA LEU A 74 9.96 3.57 -10.16
C LEU A 74 10.31 2.79 -11.44
N ALA A 75 9.88 1.54 -11.55
CA ALA A 75 10.16 0.71 -12.73
C ALA A 75 9.58 1.31 -14.01
N PHE A 76 8.36 1.85 -13.97
CA PHE A 76 7.79 2.60 -15.07
C PHE A 76 8.58 3.88 -15.38
N GLY A 77 8.98 4.62 -14.34
CA GLY A 77 9.79 5.83 -14.49
C GLY A 77 11.14 5.59 -15.16
N PHE A 78 11.74 4.42 -14.92
CA PHE A 78 13.01 4.03 -15.56
C PHE A 78 12.83 3.35 -16.93
N SER A 79 11.65 2.77 -17.20
CA SER A 79 11.39 2.09 -18.48
C SER A 79 11.33 3.04 -19.67
N ASN A 80 11.00 4.32 -19.45
CA ASN A 80 10.91 5.35 -20.48
C ASN A 80 11.21 6.72 -19.87
N SER A 81 12.15 7.45 -20.50
CA SER A 81 12.55 8.80 -20.02
C SER A 81 11.40 9.81 -19.97
N SER A 82 10.38 9.64 -20.80
CA SER A 82 9.18 10.50 -20.77
C SER A 82 8.33 10.30 -19.53
N TYR A 83 8.48 9.20 -18.81
CA TYR A 83 7.72 8.87 -17.61
C TYR A 83 8.43 9.28 -16.32
N THR A 84 9.73 9.58 -16.37
CA THR A 84 10.59 9.76 -15.20
C THR A 84 10.05 10.84 -14.26
N TYR A 85 9.80 12.07 -14.74
CA TYR A 85 9.33 13.17 -13.89
C TYR A 85 7.94 12.90 -13.29
N LEU A 86 7.04 12.32 -14.09
CA LEU A 86 5.70 11.97 -13.60
C LEU A 86 5.78 10.90 -12.51
N SER A 87 6.62 9.88 -12.69
CA SER A 87 6.82 8.83 -11.70
C SER A 87 7.43 9.37 -10.40
N MET A 88 8.33 10.36 -10.45
CA MET A 88 8.86 11.03 -9.26
C MET A 88 7.76 11.76 -8.49
N ILE A 89 6.91 12.53 -9.18
CA ILE A 89 5.77 13.22 -8.56
C ILE A 89 4.78 12.21 -7.97
N LEU A 90 4.46 11.17 -8.73
CA LEU A 90 3.53 10.14 -8.28
C LEU A 90 4.06 9.40 -7.04
N LEU A 91 5.36 9.08 -7.02
CA LEU A 91 6.00 8.45 -5.86
C LEU A 91 5.93 9.35 -4.63
N PHE A 92 6.18 10.64 -4.78
CA PHE A 92 6.04 11.63 -3.69
C PHE A 92 4.62 11.64 -3.11
N LEU A 93 3.60 11.71 -3.96
CA LEU A 93 2.19 11.69 -3.56
C LEU A 93 1.81 10.35 -2.89
N TYR A 94 2.28 9.24 -3.44
CA TYR A 94 2.03 7.91 -2.91
C TYR A 94 2.67 7.71 -1.52
N ILE A 95 3.91 8.15 -1.32
CA ILE A 95 4.58 8.12 -0.01
C ILE A 95 3.81 8.96 1.00
N GLY A 96 3.34 10.16 0.62
CA GLY A 96 2.51 11.00 1.49
C GLY A 96 1.23 10.27 1.93
N THR A 97 0.55 9.61 1.00
CA THR A 97 -0.66 8.82 1.29
C THR A 97 -0.37 7.66 2.25
N GLY A 98 0.72 6.92 2.03
CA GLY A 98 1.15 5.82 2.88
C GLY A 98 1.57 6.28 4.28
N THR A 99 2.31 7.39 4.36
CA THR A 99 2.77 7.96 5.63
C THR A 99 1.60 8.38 6.52
N THR A 100 0.55 9.02 5.95
CA THR A 100 -0.64 9.41 6.73
C THR A 100 -1.38 8.19 7.29
N PHE A 101 -1.45 7.10 6.55
CA PHE A 101 -2.02 5.84 7.01
C PHE A 101 -1.22 5.23 8.17
N LEU A 102 0.09 5.08 8.01
CA LEU A 102 0.97 4.47 9.03
C LEU A 102 1.06 5.33 10.29
N ALA A 103 1.15 6.65 10.15
CA ALA A 103 1.18 7.57 11.28
C ALA A 103 -0.11 7.50 12.10
N LYS A 104 -1.28 7.50 11.45
CA LYS A 104 -2.56 7.35 12.14
C LYS A 104 -2.64 6.02 12.89
N ALA A 105 -2.29 4.91 12.25
CA ALA A 105 -2.29 3.59 12.87
C ALA A 105 -1.36 3.51 14.10
N ALA A 106 -0.17 4.11 14.02
CA ALA A 106 0.79 4.13 15.12
C ALA A 106 0.28 4.94 16.31
N ILE A 107 -0.27 6.15 16.09
CA ILE A 107 -0.82 7.01 17.14
C ILE A 107 -2.04 6.35 17.79
N GLN A 108 -2.93 5.77 16.96
CA GLN A 108 -4.11 5.06 17.46
C GLN A 108 -3.72 3.92 18.42
N THR A 109 -2.75 3.09 18.04
CA THR A 109 -2.25 2.00 18.89
C THR A 109 -1.69 2.50 20.23
N GLN A 110 -1.07 3.69 20.26
CA GLN A 110 -0.57 4.29 21.49
C GLN A 110 -1.72 4.78 22.38
N LEU A 111 -2.73 5.44 21.81
CA LEU A 111 -3.91 5.91 22.54
C LEU A 111 -4.70 4.73 23.13
N ASP A 112 -4.89 3.65 22.39
CA ASP A 112 -5.58 2.45 22.85
C ASP A 112 -4.86 1.83 24.07
N ARG A 113 -3.52 1.77 24.05
CA ARG A 113 -2.72 1.28 25.21
C ARG A 113 -2.83 2.19 26.43
N ILE A 114 -2.89 3.51 26.24
CA ILE A 114 -3.03 4.45 27.35
C ILE A 114 -4.42 4.33 27.99
N SER A 115 -5.46 4.13 27.19
CA SER A 115 -6.83 3.93 27.69
C SER A 115 -6.98 2.61 28.46
N GLU A 116 -6.32 1.52 28.04
CA GLU A 116 -6.32 0.24 28.74
C GLU A 116 -5.60 0.28 30.10
N THR A 117 -4.61 1.16 30.27
CA THR A 117 -3.84 1.28 31.52
C THR A 117 -4.48 2.22 32.55
N ASN A 118 -5.40 3.08 32.15
CA ASN A 118 -6.08 4.04 33.01
C ASN A 118 -7.58 3.70 33.14
N ASP A 119 -7.94 2.91 34.14
CA ASP A 119 -9.34 2.56 34.50
C ASP A 119 -10.26 3.78 34.83
N THR A 120 -9.72 5.00 34.78
CA THR A 120 -10.41 6.24 35.17
C THR A 120 -10.60 7.24 34.01
N ILE A 121 -10.14 6.94 32.80
CA ILE A 121 -10.44 7.80 31.65
C ILE A 121 -11.79 7.35 31.08
N GLU A 122 -12.80 8.22 31.19
CA GLU A 122 -14.08 8.09 30.50
C GLU A 122 -13.79 7.60 29.06
N GLU A 123 -14.50 6.56 28.64
CA GLU A 123 -14.36 5.97 27.30
C GLU A 123 -14.33 7.10 26.27
N LEU A 124 -13.16 7.38 25.71
CA LEU A 124 -13.07 8.22 24.52
C LEU A 124 -14.09 7.66 23.52
N PRO A 125 -14.95 8.50 22.96
CA PRO A 125 -16.02 8.01 22.09
C PRO A 125 -15.43 7.08 21.04
N LYS A 126 -15.86 5.81 21.06
CA LYS A 126 -15.47 4.76 20.06
C LYS A 126 -15.96 5.08 18.65
N SER A 127 -16.18 6.35 18.36
CA SER A 127 -16.54 6.91 17.05
C SER A 127 -15.30 7.07 16.16
N PHE A 128 -14.38 6.10 16.19
CA PHE A 128 -13.35 6.06 15.17
C PHE A 128 -13.95 5.50 13.91
N HIS A 129 -14.59 6.37 13.13
CA HIS A 129 -14.85 6.07 11.75
C HIS A 129 -13.50 5.74 11.09
N TYR A 130 -13.38 4.52 10.62
CA TYR A 130 -12.35 4.12 9.67
C TYR A 130 -12.35 5.18 8.57
N THR A 131 -11.38 6.07 8.61
CA THR A 131 -11.23 7.07 7.55
C THR A 131 -10.59 6.34 6.39
N SER A 132 -11.40 5.57 5.66
CA SER A 132 -10.96 4.99 4.40
C SER A 132 -10.62 6.15 3.48
N GLY A 133 -9.39 6.14 2.94
CA GLY A 133 -9.02 7.06 1.88
C GLY A 133 -9.66 6.63 0.56
N LEU A 134 -9.64 7.50 -0.44
CA LEU A 134 -10.03 7.14 -1.81
C LEU A 134 -9.00 6.20 -2.47
N VAL A 135 -7.76 6.18 -1.98
CA VAL A 135 -6.70 5.29 -2.43
C VAL A 135 -6.25 4.43 -1.27
N GLU A 136 -6.51 3.15 -1.39
CA GLU A 136 -6.06 2.09 -0.50
C GLU A 136 -5.41 0.95 -1.32
N GLY A 137 -5.27 -0.24 -0.74
CA GLY A 137 -4.65 -1.37 -1.42
C GLY A 137 -5.33 -1.75 -2.73
N THR A 138 -6.66 -1.80 -2.74
CA THR A 138 -7.46 -2.20 -3.91
C THR A 138 -7.28 -1.24 -5.08
N GLU A 139 -7.38 0.07 -4.85
CA GLU A 139 -7.20 1.11 -5.86
C GLU A 139 -5.78 1.12 -6.41
N THR A 140 -4.79 0.86 -5.54
CA THR A 140 -3.39 0.71 -5.96
C THR A 140 -3.21 -0.50 -6.87
N ILE A 141 -3.82 -1.64 -6.56
CA ILE A 141 -3.76 -2.84 -7.41
C ILE A 141 -4.46 -2.58 -8.75
N ILE A 142 -5.63 -1.93 -8.75
CA ILE A 142 -6.34 -1.55 -9.99
C ILE A 142 -5.45 -0.64 -10.86
N PHE A 143 -4.81 0.37 -10.25
CA PHE A 143 -3.86 1.23 -10.92
C PHE A 143 -2.73 0.42 -11.59
N MET A 144 -2.11 -0.51 -10.86
CA MET A 144 -1.03 -1.35 -11.38
C MET A 144 -1.49 -2.22 -12.55
N VAL A 145 -2.65 -2.87 -12.43
CA VAL A 145 -3.24 -3.69 -13.50
C VAL A 145 -3.52 -2.86 -14.75
N LEU A 146 -4.13 -1.68 -14.60
CA LEU A 146 -4.42 -0.79 -15.73
C LEU A 146 -3.15 -0.33 -16.44
N CYS A 147 -2.09 0.02 -15.71
CA CYS A 147 -0.82 0.40 -16.29
C CYS A 147 -0.17 -0.75 -17.09
N LEU A 148 -0.28 -1.99 -16.60
CA LEU A 148 0.30 -3.16 -17.27
C LEU A 148 -0.50 -3.60 -18.50
N LEU A 149 -1.83 -3.46 -18.47
CA LEU A 149 -2.70 -3.75 -19.61
C LEU A 149 -2.66 -2.67 -20.68
N LEU A 150 -2.51 -1.42 -20.28
CA LEU A 150 -2.59 -0.25 -21.14
C LEU A 150 -1.34 0.65 -20.97
N PRO A 151 -0.13 0.13 -21.22
CA PRO A 151 1.12 0.85 -20.94
C PRO A 151 1.24 2.18 -21.69
N ASN A 152 0.66 2.29 -22.88
CA ASN A 152 0.63 3.53 -23.66
C ASN A 152 -0.18 4.65 -22.98
N PHE A 153 -1.07 4.32 -22.08
CA PHE A 153 -1.88 5.25 -21.28
C PHE A 153 -1.31 5.51 -19.89
N PHE A 154 -0.09 5.04 -19.60
CA PHE A 154 0.55 5.20 -18.30
C PHE A 154 0.47 6.63 -17.78
N VAL A 155 0.75 7.63 -18.63
CA VAL A 155 0.70 9.05 -18.25
C VAL A 155 -0.68 9.45 -17.74
N LEU A 156 -1.74 9.14 -18.49
CA LEU A 156 -3.12 9.48 -18.13
C LEU A 156 -3.55 8.77 -16.83
N ILE A 157 -3.30 7.47 -16.75
CA ILE A 157 -3.64 6.64 -15.57
C ILE A 157 -2.91 7.15 -14.34
N SER A 158 -1.62 7.50 -14.46
CA SER A 158 -0.80 8.03 -13.38
C SER A 158 -1.23 9.41 -12.90
N ILE A 159 -1.69 10.28 -13.80
CA ILE A 159 -2.23 11.59 -13.42
C ILE A 159 -3.52 11.41 -12.60
N ILE A 160 -4.44 10.56 -13.05
CA ILE A 160 -5.69 10.29 -12.34
C ILE A 160 -5.39 9.71 -10.95
N PHE A 161 -4.52 8.69 -10.88
CA PHE A 161 -4.14 8.07 -9.62
C PHE A 161 -3.42 9.05 -8.68
N GLY A 162 -2.54 9.91 -9.20
CA GLY A 162 -1.87 10.96 -8.44
C GLY A 162 -2.83 11.98 -7.82
N ILE A 163 -3.87 12.39 -8.56
CA ILE A 163 -4.92 13.27 -8.04
C ILE A 163 -5.68 12.57 -6.89
N LEU A 164 -6.02 11.29 -7.06
CA LEU A 164 -6.68 10.51 -6.00
C LEU A 164 -5.79 10.35 -4.76
N CYS A 165 -4.49 10.12 -4.93
CA CYS A 165 -3.51 10.10 -3.83
C CYS A 165 -3.47 11.45 -3.09
N LEU A 166 -3.45 12.57 -3.82
CA LEU A 166 -3.43 13.91 -3.23
C LEU A 166 -4.70 14.18 -2.42
N ILE A 167 -5.87 13.86 -2.96
CA ILE A 167 -7.15 13.99 -2.25
C ILE A 167 -7.14 13.11 -0.99
N THR A 168 -6.69 11.87 -1.08
CA THR A 168 -6.57 10.95 0.06
C THR A 168 -5.63 11.50 1.13
N PHE A 169 -4.47 12.01 0.74
CA PHE A 169 -3.51 12.63 1.65
C PHE A 169 -4.14 13.80 2.41
N ILE A 170 -4.73 14.77 1.68
CA ILE A 170 -5.35 15.95 2.27
C ILE A 170 -6.51 15.58 3.20
N SER A 171 -7.41 14.70 2.75
CA SER A 171 -8.56 14.28 3.54
C SER A 171 -8.15 13.60 4.85
N ARG A 172 -7.14 12.71 4.81
CA ARG A 172 -6.62 12.06 6.02
C ARG A 172 -5.99 13.03 7.00
N VAL A 173 -5.20 14.00 6.50
CA VAL A 173 -4.61 15.04 7.36
C VAL A 173 -5.70 15.86 8.05
N ILE A 174 -6.73 16.30 7.31
CA ILE A 174 -7.84 17.08 7.87
C ILE A 174 -8.59 16.28 8.94
N VAL A 175 -8.93 15.02 8.66
CA VAL A 175 -9.65 14.18 9.60
C VAL A 175 -8.83 13.92 10.86
N CYS A 176 -7.55 13.56 10.74
CA CYS A 176 -6.68 13.38 11.90
C CYS A 176 -6.49 14.68 12.70
N TYR A 177 -6.42 15.84 12.02
CA TYR A 177 -6.34 17.12 12.70
C TYR A 177 -7.59 17.38 13.56
N VAL A 178 -8.77 17.08 13.05
CA VAL A 178 -10.03 17.23 13.80
C VAL A 178 -10.11 16.21 14.94
N GLU A 179 -9.80 14.94 14.67
CA GLU A 179 -9.87 13.86 15.68
C GLU A 179 -8.92 14.07 16.86
N PHE A 180 -7.71 14.53 16.61
CA PHE A 180 -6.69 14.69 17.66
C PHE A 180 -6.72 16.06 18.39
N ASN A 181 -7.56 17.00 17.96
CA ASN A 181 -7.76 18.28 18.64
C ASN A 181 -9.07 18.33 19.45
N LEU A 182 -9.88 17.27 19.43
CA LEU A 182 -11.07 17.11 20.28
C LEU A 182 -10.71 16.35 21.55
#